data_c426be434884138cad3f442e08f1ca9d
#
_entry.id   c426be434884138cad3f442e08f1ca9d
#
_cell.length_a   1.000
_cell.length_b   1.000
_cell.length_c   1.000
_cell.angle_alpha   90.00
_cell.angle_beta   90.00
_cell.angle_gamma   90.00
#
_symmetry.space_group_name_H-M   'P 1'
#
loop_
_entity.id
_entity.type
_entity.pdbx_description
1 polymer ?
#
loop_
_entity_poly.entity_id
_entity_poly.type
_entity_poly.pdbx_seq_one_letter_code
_entity_poly.pdbx_strand_id
1 'polypeptide(L)'
;MPGDQPEGSILRVNEHLVAGRDVGEVYRVSGRRDLHSFLLDAVESSGGRLLYASDANRAPVYLGIQADSDERIGVLVYPFRITRNTIRNRPADEVRGQLRYGSEDSWERPHPVARDVAGVDVSLVVGIDLEDDVFVGLDAQLWDPLPMGISFYAKAAEITLARDQSWHVWEKINRSGTRRQAPRSPSSLETVVAFQPHRLLDYIRLERRASSLRLDPALRFTA
;
A
#
# COMPACT_ATOMS: atom_id res chain seq x y z
N MET A 1 -16.15 -40.16 -4.71
CA MET A 1 -14.83 -39.66 -4.34
C MET A 1 -14.75 -38.22 -4.83
N PRO A 2 -14.97 -37.20 -3.99
CA PRO A 2 -14.69 -35.82 -4.39
C PRO A 2 -13.20 -35.60 -4.21
N GLY A 3 -12.56 -35.15 -5.28
CA GLY A 3 -11.14 -34.86 -5.33
C GLY A 3 -10.78 -33.66 -4.47
N ASP A 4 -9.80 -33.90 -3.65
CA ASP A 4 -9.07 -32.96 -2.80
C ASP A 4 -8.48 -31.85 -3.67
N GLN A 5 -9.06 -30.65 -3.61
CA GLN A 5 -8.48 -29.47 -4.21
C GLN A 5 -7.47 -28.91 -3.20
N PRO A 6 -6.18 -28.81 -3.53
CA PRO A 6 -5.20 -28.40 -2.56
C PRO A 6 -5.31 -26.88 -2.26
N GLU A 7 -5.76 -26.54 -1.07
CA GLU A 7 -5.66 -25.18 -0.50
C GLU A 7 -4.22 -24.63 -0.41
N GLY A 8 -3.24 -25.41 -0.86
CA GLY A 8 -1.83 -25.06 -0.87
C GLY A 8 -1.28 -24.44 -2.15
N SER A 9 -2.13 -24.28 -3.20
CA SER A 9 -1.68 -23.90 -4.55
C SER A 9 -1.10 -22.49 -4.62
N ILE A 10 -1.65 -21.53 -3.87
CA ILE A 10 -1.24 -20.12 -3.94
C ILE A 10 0.08 -19.88 -3.23
N LEU A 11 0.29 -20.49 -2.08
CA LEU A 11 1.59 -20.44 -1.38
C LEU A 11 2.68 -21.13 -2.21
N ARG A 12 2.35 -22.25 -2.87
CA ARG A 12 3.29 -22.95 -3.76
C ARG A 12 3.60 -22.13 -5.02
N VAL A 13 2.63 -21.40 -5.57
CA VAL A 13 2.89 -20.49 -6.69
C VAL A 13 3.86 -19.40 -6.24
N ASN A 14 3.67 -18.80 -5.07
CA ASN A 14 4.60 -17.82 -4.52
C ASN A 14 5.98 -18.44 -4.17
N GLU A 15 6.03 -19.63 -3.60
CA GLU A 15 7.27 -20.34 -3.28
C GLU A 15 8.06 -20.73 -4.55
N HIS A 16 7.40 -21.17 -5.61
CA HIS A 16 8.05 -21.50 -6.88
C HIS A 16 8.46 -20.26 -7.69
N LEU A 17 7.73 -19.17 -7.58
CA LEU A 17 8.04 -17.91 -8.25
C LEU A 17 9.22 -17.18 -7.61
N VAL A 18 9.66 -17.65 -6.42
CA VAL A 18 10.59 -16.95 -5.57
C VAL A 18 11.88 -17.72 -5.31
N ALA A 19 12.11 -18.79 -6.01
CA ALA A 19 13.39 -19.52 -5.87
C ALA A 19 14.57 -18.54 -6.08
N GLY A 20 15.15 -18.07 -4.95
CA GLY A 20 16.35 -17.24 -4.90
C GLY A 20 16.15 -15.72 -4.80
N ARG A 21 14.92 -15.22 -4.56
CA ARG A 21 14.66 -13.80 -4.32
C ARG A 21 13.98 -13.59 -2.97
N ASP A 22 14.34 -12.50 -2.31
CA ASP A 22 13.78 -12.13 -1.00
C ASP A 22 12.34 -11.66 -1.20
N VAL A 23 11.40 -12.60 -1.08
CA VAL A 23 9.97 -12.27 -1.10
C VAL A 23 9.66 -11.72 0.27
N GLY A 24 9.11 -10.53 0.31
CA GLY A 24 8.62 -9.97 1.56
C GLY A 24 7.76 -10.95 2.34
N GLU A 25 7.87 -10.93 3.65
CA GLU A 25 7.11 -11.81 4.52
C GLU A 25 5.60 -11.67 4.29
N VAL A 26 4.90 -12.78 4.30
CA VAL A 26 3.43 -12.81 4.34
C VAL A 26 3.00 -12.89 5.80
N TYR A 27 2.27 -11.89 6.26
CA TYR A 27 1.81 -11.78 7.64
C TYR A 27 0.38 -12.28 7.77
N ARG A 28 0.08 -12.93 8.87
CA ARG A 28 -1.30 -13.16 9.29
C ARG A 28 -1.81 -11.88 9.95
N VAL A 29 -2.97 -11.42 9.50
CA VAL A 29 -3.63 -10.23 10.02
C VAL A 29 -5.06 -10.57 10.44
N SER A 30 -5.58 -9.87 11.44
CA SER A 30 -6.97 -9.99 11.89
C SER A 30 -7.65 -8.64 11.86
N GLY A 31 -8.99 -8.63 11.79
CA GLY A 31 -9.78 -7.41 11.85
C GLY A 31 -9.57 -6.44 10.69
N ARG A 32 -9.18 -6.95 9.51
CA ARG A 32 -8.93 -6.14 8.31
C ARG A 32 -9.83 -6.49 7.13
N ARG A 33 -10.89 -7.25 7.38
CA ARG A 33 -11.81 -7.66 6.32
C ARG A 33 -12.46 -6.45 5.64
N ASP A 34 -12.77 -5.40 6.39
CA ASP A 34 -13.31 -4.16 5.87
C ASP A 34 -12.33 -3.42 4.94
N LEU A 35 -11.05 -3.33 5.31
CA LEU A 35 -10.02 -2.76 4.42
C LEU A 35 -9.86 -3.59 3.15
N HIS A 36 -9.93 -4.91 3.28
CA HIS A 36 -9.85 -5.82 2.15
C HIS A 36 -11.06 -5.64 1.23
N SER A 37 -12.30 -5.65 1.75
CA SER A 37 -13.50 -5.42 0.95
C SER A 37 -13.45 -4.06 0.25
N PHE A 38 -13.10 -3.00 0.96
CA PHE A 38 -12.96 -1.66 0.39
C PHE A 38 -11.95 -1.62 -0.77
N LEU A 39 -10.83 -2.34 -0.64
CA LEU A 39 -9.83 -2.45 -1.70
C LEU A 39 -10.38 -3.18 -2.94
N LEU A 40 -11.16 -4.27 -2.75
CA LEU A 40 -11.77 -5.00 -3.86
C LEU A 40 -12.83 -4.16 -4.58
N ASP A 41 -13.69 -3.49 -3.82
CA ASP A 41 -14.72 -2.59 -4.36
C ASP A 41 -14.09 -1.43 -5.15
N ALA A 42 -12.91 -0.96 -4.69
CA ALA A 42 -12.14 0.06 -5.39
C ALA A 42 -11.58 -0.41 -6.74
N VAL A 43 -11.21 -1.67 -6.88
CA VAL A 43 -10.81 -2.23 -8.19
C VAL A 43 -11.94 -2.10 -9.19
N GLU A 44 -13.15 -2.50 -8.79
CA GLU A 44 -14.33 -2.44 -9.66
C GLU A 44 -14.75 -1.00 -9.96
N SER A 45 -14.80 -0.14 -8.94
CA SER A 45 -15.19 1.27 -9.10
C SER A 45 -14.19 2.07 -9.95
N SER A 46 -12.93 1.64 -10.03
CA SER A 46 -11.93 2.24 -10.92
C SER A 46 -11.98 1.72 -12.36
N GLY A 47 -12.93 0.85 -12.70
CA GLY A 47 -13.08 0.24 -14.02
C GLY A 47 -12.26 -1.02 -14.22
N GLY A 48 -11.59 -1.54 -13.20
CA GLY A 48 -10.88 -2.80 -13.24
C GLY A 48 -11.79 -4.00 -13.02
N ARG A 49 -11.39 -5.14 -13.52
CA ARG A 49 -12.00 -6.43 -13.22
C ARG A 49 -11.04 -7.25 -12.35
N LEU A 50 -11.51 -7.66 -11.18
CA LEU A 50 -10.74 -8.52 -10.31
C LEU A 50 -10.63 -9.92 -10.91
N LEU A 51 -9.40 -10.40 -11.14
CA LEU A 51 -9.11 -11.75 -11.59
C LEU A 51 -8.78 -12.67 -10.41
N TYR A 52 -8.13 -12.10 -9.40
CA TYR A 52 -7.69 -12.81 -8.21
C TYR A 52 -7.50 -11.85 -7.04
N ALA A 53 -7.79 -12.29 -5.83
CA ALA A 53 -7.40 -11.64 -4.59
C ALA A 53 -6.96 -12.70 -3.56
N SER A 54 -5.90 -12.38 -2.81
CA SER A 54 -5.52 -13.20 -1.66
C SER A 54 -6.51 -13.02 -0.49
N ASP A 55 -6.46 -13.90 0.48
CA ASP A 55 -7.34 -13.90 1.64
C ASP A 55 -7.19 -12.62 2.49
N ALA A 56 -8.32 -12.14 3.05
CA ALA A 56 -8.40 -10.95 3.90
C ALA A 56 -7.59 -11.03 5.20
N ASN A 57 -7.20 -12.23 5.63
CA ASN A 57 -6.39 -12.46 6.82
C ASN A 57 -4.88 -12.44 6.56
N ARG A 58 -4.46 -12.02 5.37
CA ARG A 58 -3.06 -11.96 4.94
C ARG A 58 -2.67 -10.54 4.52
N ALA A 59 -1.42 -10.17 4.78
CA ALA A 59 -0.77 -8.97 4.27
C ALA A 59 0.66 -9.32 3.83
N PRO A 60 1.16 -8.81 2.70
CA PRO A 60 0.43 -7.97 1.75
C PRO A 60 -0.76 -8.69 1.10
N VAL A 61 -1.73 -7.92 0.62
CA VAL A 61 -2.82 -8.42 -0.22
C VAL A 61 -2.30 -8.50 -1.66
N TYR A 62 -2.37 -9.67 -2.27
CA TYR A 62 -2.10 -9.84 -3.69
C TYR A 62 -3.39 -9.69 -4.49
N LEU A 63 -3.34 -8.87 -5.54
CA LEU A 63 -4.43 -8.67 -6.49
C LEU A 63 -3.93 -8.95 -7.90
N GLY A 64 -4.69 -9.74 -8.65
CA GLY A 64 -4.61 -9.83 -10.10
C GLY A 64 -5.76 -9.02 -10.69
N ILE A 65 -5.44 -7.99 -11.45
CA ILE A 65 -6.44 -7.05 -11.99
C ILE A 65 -6.35 -7.08 -13.51
N GLN A 66 -7.49 -7.15 -14.19
CA GLN A 66 -7.61 -6.79 -15.58
C GLN A 66 -8.07 -5.35 -15.66
N ALA A 67 -7.19 -4.47 -16.11
CA ALA A 67 -7.51 -3.10 -16.47
C ALA A 67 -8.14 -3.06 -17.88
N ASP A 68 -8.27 -1.88 -18.47
CA ASP A 68 -8.88 -1.69 -19.78
C ASP A 68 -8.38 -2.72 -20.81
N SER A 69 -9.30 -3.25 -21.60
CA SER A 69 -9.04 -4.23 -22.68
C SER A 69 -8.33 -5.52 -22.20
N ASP A 70 -7.05 -5.64 -22.42
CA ASP A 70 -6.27 -6.87 -22.14
C ASP A 70 -5.14 -6.68 -21.14
N GLU A 71 -4.96 -5.46 -20.58
CA GLU A 71 -3.91 -5.20 -19.61
C GLU A 71 -4.16 -5.95 -18.31
N ARG A 72 -3.25 -6.84 -17.93
CA ARG A 72 -3.27 -7.55 -16.65
C ARG A 72 -2.17 -7.02 -15.75
N ILE A 73 -2.54 -6.68 -14.53
CA ILE A 73 -1.63 -6.08 -13.55
C ILE A 73 -1.64 -6.92 -12.28
N GLY A 74 -0.48 -7.38 -11.85
CA GLY A 74 -0.28 -7.98 -10.55
C GLY A 74 0.15 -6.92 -9.53
N VAL A 75 -0.58 -6.80 -8.43
CA VAL A 75 -0.36 -5.78 -7.42
C VAL A 75 -0.21 -6.40 -6.05
N LEU A 76 0.85 -6.03 -5.31
CA LEU A 76 0.95 -6.29 -3.87
C LEU A 76 0.58 -5.02 -3.11
N VAL A 77 -0.38 -5.14 -2.19
CA VAL A 77 -0.84 -4.00 -1.39
C VAL A 77 -0.54 -4.26 0.07
N TYR A 78 0.13 -3.31 0.72
CA TYR A 78 0.34 -3.24 2.16
C TYR A 78 -0.67 -2.25 2.76
N PRO A 79 -1.92 -2.68 3.04
CA PRO A 79 -2.96 -1.78 3.51
C PRO A 79 -2.82 -1.53 5.00
N PHE A 80 -3.08 -0.30 5.43
CA PHE A 80 -3.22 0.05 6.83
C PHE A 80 -4.39 1.02 7.04
N ARG A 81 -4.99 0.98 8.23
CA ARG A 81 -6.12 1.84 8.55
C ARG A 81 -5.66 3.25 8.88
N ILE A 82 -6.34 4.25 8.35
CA ILE A 82 -6.29 5.64 8.78
C ILE A 82 -7.49 5.91 9.69
N THR A 83 -7.26 6.66 10.77
CA THR A 83 -8.28 7.00 11.76
C THR A 83 -8.10 8.45 12.24
N ARG A 84 -9.20 9.05 12.70
CA ARG A 84 -9.26 10.41 13.26
C ARG A 84 -9.33 10.40 14.78
N ASN A 85 -8.58 9.54 15.43
CA ASN A 85 -8.61 9.47 16.89
C ASN A 85 -7.98 10.71 17.51
N THR A 86 -8.73 11.41 18.35
CA THR A 86 -8.23 12.49 19.20
C THR A 86 -7.28 11.90 20.23
N ILE A 87 -6.01 12.22 20.11
CA ILE A 87 -4.98 11.80 21.07
C ILE A 87 -4.60 13.02 21.91
N ARG A 88 -4.58 12.84 23.24
CA ARG A 88 -4.13 13.89 24.16
C ARG A 88 -2.75 14.42 23.74
N ASN A 89 -2.61 15.73 23.67
CA ASN A 89 -1.40 16.45 23.27
C ASN A 89 -1.03 16.33 21.76
N ARG A 90 -2.00 16.01 20.90
CA ARG A 90 -1.84 16.04 19.44
C ARG A 90 -2.81 17.04 18.82
N PRO A 91 -2.46 17.64 17.68
CA PRO A 91 -3.40 18.49 16.94
C PRO A 91 -4.66 17.71 16.59
N ALA A 92 -5.82 18.34 16.80
CA ALA A 92 -7.13 17.72 16.51
C ALA A 92 -7.38 17.57 15.00
N ASP A 93 -6.62 18.26 14.19
CA ASP A 93 -6.68 18.27 12.72
C ASP A 93 -5.78 17.21 12.07
N GLU A 94 -5.24 16.26 12.84
CA GLU A 94 -4.41 15.18 12.32
C GLU A 94 -5.21 13.88 12.16
N VAL A 95 -5.01 13.23 11.00
CA VAL A 95 -5.36 11.83 10.77
C VAL A 95 -4.12 10.97 10.95
N ARG A 96 -4.35 9.73 11.39
CA ARG A 96 -3.26 8.82 11.74
C ARG A 96 -3.47 7.44 11.15
N GLY A 97 -2.41 6.88 10.60
CA GLY A 97 -2.33 5.47 10.22
C GLY A 97 -1.14 4.80 10.89
N GLN A 98 -1.25 3.53 11.22
CA GLN A 98 -0.15 2.76 11.79
C GLN A 98 -0.02 1.42 11.06
N LEU A 99 1.19 1.15 10.55
CA LEU A 99 1.49 -0.14 9.98
C LEU A 99 1.70 -1.15 11.12
N ARG A 100 0.92 -2.22 11.10
CA ARG A 100 1.01 -3.32 12.06
C ARG A 100 0.74 -4.63 11.35
N TYR A 101 1.78 -5.44 11.19
CA TYR A 101 1.71 -6.78 10.63
C TYR A 101 2.51 -7.72 11.52
N GLY A 102 2.00 -8.92 11.77
CA GLY A 102 2.66 -9.87 12.65
C GLY A 102 2.56 -9.50 14.14
N SER A 103 3.51 -9.98 14.95
CA SER A 103 3.60 -9.72 16.39
C SER A 103 4.50 -8.53 16.70
N GLU A 104 4.34 -7.93 17.89
CA GLU A 104 5.19 -6.83 18.36
C GLU A 104 6.67 -7.20 18.41
N ASP A 105 6.99 -8.44 18.75
CA ASP A 105 8.37 -8.93 18.83
C ASP A 105 9.11 -8.89 17.49
N SER A 106 8.37 -8.81 16.39
CA SER A 106 8.93 -8.73 15.05
C SER A 106 9.13 -7.31 14.52
N TRP A 107 8.63 -6.28 15.22
CA TRP A 107 8.60 -4.91 14.67
C TRP A 107 9.96 -4.24 14.58
N GLU A 108 10.94 -4.68 15.34
CA GLU A 108 12.29 -4.11 15.32
C GLU A 108 13.16 -4.63 14.18
N ARG A 109 12.80 -5.76 13.61
CA ARG A 109 13.53 -6.30 12.47
C ARG A 109 13.12 -5.61 11.16
N PRO A 110 13.99 -5.61 10.13
CA PRO A 110 13.62 -5.10 8.82
C PRO A 110 12.48 -5.92 8.20
N HIS A 111 11.49 -5.22 7.64
CA HIS A 111 10.38 -5.81 6.89
C HIS A 111 10.39 -5.24 5.46
N PRO A 112 11.17 -5.83 4.55
CA PRO A 112 11.30 -5.29 3.20
C PRO A 112 9.96 -5.32 2.46
N VAL A 113 9.72 -4.30 1.66
CA VAL A 113 8.63 -4.31 0.69
C VAL A 113 8.98 -5.29 -0.40
N ALA A 114 8.12 -6.28 -0.63
CA ALA A 114 8.34 -7.27 -1.68
C ALA A 114 8.38 -6.56 -3.05
N ARG A 115 9.46 -6.78 -3.78
CA ARG A 115 9.67 -6.28 -5.15
C ARG A 115 10.20 -7.43 -5.99
N ASP A 116 10.17 -7.27 -7.30
CA ASP A 116 10.68 -8.29 -8.22
C ASP A 116 10.08 -9.71 -8.00
N VAL A 117 8.84 -9.74 -7.52
CA VAL A 117 8.06 -10.98 -7.39
C VAL A 117 7.44 -11.29 -8.74
N ALA A 118 7.59 -12.52 -9.22
CA ALA A 118 7.01 -12.91 -10.50
C ALA A 118 5.47 -12.77 -10.45
N GLY A 119 4.91 -12.15 -11.51
CA GLY A 119 3.47 -11.84 -11.58
C GLY A 119 3.04 -10.62 -10.76
N VAL A 120 3.99 -9.86 -10.19
CA VAL A 120 3.76 -8.59 -9.52
C VAL A 120 4.43 -7.47 -10.31
N ASP A 121 3.63 -6.52 -10.76
CA ASP A 121 4.11 -5.36 -11.52
C ASP A 121 4.43 -4.19 -10.61
N VAL A 122 3.76 -4.11 -9.45
CA VAL A 122 3.93 -3.00 -8.50
C VAL A 122 3.55 -3.40 -7.08
N SER A 123 4.25 -2.83 -6.11
CA SER A 123 3.94 -2.94 -4.68
C SER A 123 3.54 -1.58 -4.12
N LEU A 124 2.42 -1.55 -3.40
CA LEU A 124 1.81 -0.33 -2.86
C LEU A 124 1.83 -0.36 -1.33
N VAL A 125 2.12 0.77 -0.72
CA VAL A 125 1.90 1.02 0.73
C VAL A 125 0.76 2.02 0.83
N VAL A 126 -0.41 1.60 1.31
CA VAL A 126 -1.64 2.38 1.19
C VAL A 126 -2.40 2.46 2.51
N GLY A 127 -2.60 3.67 2.99
CA GLY A 127 -3.56 3.96 4.05
C GLY A 127 -4.99 4.00 3.51
N ILE A 128 -5.95 3.55 4.30
CA ILE A 128 -7.38 3.56 3.97
C ILE A 128 -8.14 4.27 5.07
N ASP A 129 -8.78 5.37 4.72
CA ASP A 129 -9.75 6.10 5.53
C ASP A 129 -11.15 5.67 5.09
N LEU A 130 -11.80 4.83 5.90
CA LEU A 130 -13.14 4.32 5.62
C LEU A 130 -14.25 5.32 5.96
N GLU A 131 -13.94 6.41 6.66
CA GLU A 131 -14.93 7.43 7.02
C GLU A 131 -15.13 8.43 5.86
N ASP A 132 -14.05 8.74 5.14
CA ASP A 132 -14.07 9.65 4.01
C ASP A 132 -13.97 8.94 2.64
N ASP A 133 -13.92 7.62 2.61
CA ASP A 133 -13.73 6.81 1.40
C ASP A 133 -12.49 7.25 0.59
N VAL A 134 -11.35 7.40 1.28
CA VAL A 134 -10.10 7.91 0.69
C VAL A 134 -8.95 6.93 0.93
N PHE A 135 -8.19 6.68 -0.12
CA PHE A 135 -6.87 6.06 -0.04
C PHE A 135 -5.78 7.11 0.16
N VAL A 136 -4.72 6.73 0.87
CA VAL A 136 -3.50 7.53 1.02
C VAL A 136 -2.32 6.67 0.63
N GLY A 137 -1.81 6.90 -0.56
CA GLY A 137 -0.65 6.22 -1.11
C GLY A 137 0.65 6.83 -0.61
N LEU A 138 1.55 5.98 -0.17
CA LEU A 138 2.88 6.33 0.30
C LEU A 138 3.94 5.82 -0.68
N ASP A 139 5.07 6.50 -0.74
CA ASP A 139 6.19 6.06 -1.57
C ASP A 139 6.78 4.75 -1.02
N ALA A 140 6.52 3.65 -1.71
CA ALA A 140 7.00 2.34 -1.30
C ALA A 140 8.53 2.23 -1.24
N GLN A 141 9.28 3.13 -1.90
CA GLN A 141 10.75 3.16 -1.81
C GLN A 141 11.22 3.80 -0.51
N LEU A 142 10.55 4.86 -0.05
CA LEU A 142 10.84 5.51 1.22
C LEU A 142 10.40 4.67 2.42
N TRP A 143 9.39 3.83 2.23
CA TRP A 143 8.86 2.95 3.27
C TRP A 143 9.46 1.55 3.26
N ASP A 144 10.52 1.34 2.50
CA ASP A 144 11.29 0.10 2.45
C ASP A 144 12.63 0.24 3.21
N PRO A 145 12.86 -0.52 4.30
CA PRO A 145 11.95 -1.50 4.89
C PRO A 145 10.77 -0.87 5.62
N LEU A 146 9.63 -1.59 5.66
CA LEU A 146 8.41 -1.15 6.34
C LEU A 146 8.69 -0.87 7.82
N PRO A 147 8.40 0.33 8.31
CA PRO A 147 8.66 0.71 9.69
C PRO A 147 7.52 0.24 10.60
N MET A 148 7.43 -1.04 10.87
CA MET A 148 6.36 -1.63 11.69
C MET A 148 6.18 -0.91 13.03
N GLY A 149 4.93 -0.73 13.44
CA GLY A 149 4.58 0.00 14.65
C GLY A 149 4.71 1.52 14.57
N ILE A 150 5.27 2.08 13.50
CA ILE A 150 5.40 3.52 13.31
C ILE A 150 4.14 4.09 12.66
N SER A 151 3.79 5.29 13.08
CA SER A 151 2.60 5.97 12.59
C SER A 151 2.92 6.90 11.43
N PHE A 152 2.05 6.84 10.42
CA PHE A 152 1.89 7.89 9.44
C PHE A 152 0.95 8.97 9.99
N TYR A 153 1.20 10.23 9.65
CA TYR A 153 0.36 11.37 10.01
C TYR A 153 0.17 12.26 8.80
N ALA A 154 -1.06 12.72 8.61
CA ALA A 154 -1.41 13.77 7.64
C ALA A 154 -2.38 14.77 8.29
N LYS A 155 -2.56 15.93 7.66
CA LYS A 155 -3.62 16.85 8.05
C LYS A 155 -4.96 16.37 7.52
N ALA A 156 -6.02 16.53 8.30
CA ALA A 156 -7.36 16.18 7.86
C ALA A 156 -7.78 16.97 6.61
N ALA A 157 -7.26 18.19 6.44
CA ALA A 157 -7.50 19.01 5.25
C ALA A 157 -7.02 18.34 3.97
N GLU A 158 -5.89 17.61 3.97
CA GLU A 158 -5.38 16.89 2.81
C GLU A 158 -6.34 15.75 2.39
N ILE A 159 -6.91 15.05 3.38
CA ILE A 159 -7.91 14.01 3.13
C ILE A 159 -9.19 14.61 2.57
N THR A 160 -9.63 15.75 3.14
CA THR A 160 -10.80 16.47 2.65
C THR A 160 -10.61 16.93 1.18
N LEU A 161 -9.45 17.45 0.83
CA LEU A 161 -9.14 17.83 -0.55
C LEU A 161 -9.20 16.63 -1.50
N ALA A 162 -8.66 15.47 -1.09
CA ALA A 162 -8.73 14.25 -1.89
C ALA A 162 -10.17 13.76 -2.07
N ARG A 163 -11.00 13.83 -1.02
CA ARG A 163 -12.42 13.50 -1.10
C ARG A 163 -13.16 14.42 -2.06
N ASP A 164 -12.91 15.73 -1.99
CA ASP A 164 -13.68 16.72 -2.77
C ASP A 164 -13.21 16.80 -4.24
N GLN A 165 -11.91 16.53 -4.50
CA GLN A 165 -11.29 16.63 -5.83
C GLN A 165 -11.02 15.26 -6.48
N SER A 166 -11.31 14.15 -5.79
CA SER A 166 -11.03 12.78 -6.20
C SER A 166 -9.55 12.39 -6.23
N TRP A 167 -8.64 13.35 -6.28
CA TRP A 167 -7.19 13.18 -6.33
C TRP A 167 -6.49 14.40 -5.75
N HIS A 168 -5.61 14.20 -4.79
CA HIS A 168 -4.83 15.27 -4.18
C HIS A 168 -3.41 14.80 -3.90
N VAL A 169 -2.43 15.63 -4.23
CA VAL A 169 -1.00 15.33 -4.06
C VAL A 169 -0.36 16.45 -3.24
N TRP A 170 0.43 16.06 -2.26
CA TRP A 170 1.22 17.03 -1.49
C TRP A 170 2.59 16.48 -1.15
N GLU A 171 3.51 17.38 -0.87
CA GLU A 171 4.83 17.05 -0.37
C GLU A 171 4.87 17.17 1.15
N LYS A 172 5.49 16.20 1.78
CA LYS A 172 5.68 16.13 3.22
C LYS A 172 7.16 16.10 3.53
N ILE A 173 7.60 17.02 4.41
CA ILE A 173 8.97 17.01 4.89
C ILE A 173 9.11 15.95 5.99
N ASN A 174 9.94 14.96 5.75
CA ASN A 174 10.35 13.98 6.75
C ASN A 174 11.52 14.56 7.55
N ARG A 175 11.33 14.74 8.86
CA ARG A 175 12.37 15.27 9.74
C ARG A 175 13.55 14.30 9.79
N SER A 176 14.78 14.85 9.82
CA SER A 176 16.01 14.09 10.03
C SER A 176 15.89 13.21 11.28
N GLY A 177 16.35 11.98 11.19
CA GLY A 177 16.23 10.99 12.27
C GLY A 177 14.99 10.10 12.20
N THR A 178 14.09 10.32 11.25
CA THR A 178 13.05 9.35 10.93
C THR A 178 13.64 8.23 10.06
N ARG A 179 13.24 6.99 10.31
CA ARG A 179 13.69 5.79 9.56
C ARG A 179 13.28 5.79 8.08
N ARG A 180 12.73 6.90 7.58
CA ARG A 180 12.07 7.04 6.27
C ARG A 180 12.91 7.79 5.24
N GLN A 181 14.15 8.11 5.51
CA GLN A 181 15.03 8.62 4.47
C GLN A 181 15.48 7.45 3.59
N ALA A 182 15.16 7.50 2.32
CA ALA A 182 15.78 6.61 1.37
C ALA A 182 17.29 6.85 1.42
N PRO A 183 18.14 5.81 1.54
CA PRO A 183 19.59 5.97 1.65
C PRO A 183 20.22 6.72 0.47
N ARG A 184 19.47 6.92 -0.62
CA ARG A 184 19.91 7.54 -1.88
C ARG A 184 19.19 8.84 -2.21
N SER A 185 18.16 9.23 -1.45
CA SER A 185 17.47 10.48 -1.72
C SER A 185 18.20 11.63 -1.05
N PRO A 186 18.63 12.66 -1.78
CA PRO A 186 19.18 13.88 -1.20
C PRO A 186 18.09 14.70 -0.49
N SER A 187 16.83 14.36 -0.70
CA SER A 187 15.67 15.08 -0.20
C SER A 187 15.01 14.33 0.95
N SER A 188 14.66 15.06 1.98
CA SER A 188 13.77 14.59 3.05
C SER A 188 12.28 14.70 2.68
N LEU A 189 11.97 14.99 1.42
CA LEU A 189 10.61 15.14 0.92
C LEU A 189 10.01 13.76 0.59
N GLU A 190 8.76 13.60 0.95
CA GLU A 190 7.91 12.48 0.59
C GLU A 190 6.70 13.00 -0.18
N THR A 191 6.48 12.50 -1.38
CA THR A 191 5.25 12.75 -2.12
C THR A 191 4.18 11.78 -1.63
N VAL A 192 3.08 12.32 -1.14
CA VAL A 192 1.92 11.57 -0.69
C VAL A 192 0.76 11.85 -1.66
N VAL A 193 0.06 10.80 -2.05
CA VAL A 193 -1.07 10.88 -2.98
C VAL A 193 -2.31 10.37 -2.27
N ALA A 194 -3.32 11.20 -2.08
CA ALA A 194 -4.62 10.75 -1.60
C ALA A 194 -5.64 10.76 -2.73
N PHE A 195 -6.51 9.75 -2.77
CA PHE A 195 -7.42 9.57 -3.89
C PHE A 195 -8.68 8.78 -3.48
N GLN A 196 -9.75 9.00 -4.22
CA GLN A 196 -10.99 8.24 -4.06
C GLN A 196 -10.90 6.84 -4.72
N PRO A 197 -11.75 5.87 -4.33
CA PRO A 197 -11.71 4.48 -4.81
C PRO A 197 -11.70 4.35 -6.34
N HIS A 198 -12.47 5.16 -7.05
CA HIS A 198 -12.54 5.11 -8.51
C HIS A 198 -11.25 5.57 -9.23
N ARG A 199 -10.24 6.06 -8.49
CA ARG A 199 -8.93 6.45 -9.01
C ARG A 199 -7.83 5.39 -8.71
N LEU A 200 -8.20 4.23 -8.19
CA LEU A 200 -7.22 3.22 -7.78
C LEU A 200 -6.34 2.76 -8.94
N LEU A 201 -6.89 2.52 -10.12
CA LEU A 201 -6.10 2.12 -11.30
C LEU A 201 -5.13 3.22 -11.75
N ASP A 202 -5.50 4.49 -11.62
CA ASP A 202 -4.60 5.60 -11.94
C ASP A 202 -3.42 5.63 -10.96
N TYR A 203 -3.68 5.39 -9.66
CA TYR A 203 -2.63 5.30 -8.66
C TYR A 203 -1.71 4.09 -8.89
N ILE A 204 -2.26 2.93 -9.24
CA ILE A 204 -1.48 1.74 -9.61
C ILE A 204 -0.55 2.05 -10.80
N ARG A 205 -1.06 2.72 -11.83
CA ARG A 205 -0.28 3.11 -13.02
C ARG A 205 0.81 4.12 -12.67
N LEU A 206 0.52 5.10 -11.82
CA LEU A 206 1.49 6.07 -11.31
C LEU A 206 2.65 5.34 -10.60
N GLU A 207 2.34 4.47 -9.65
CA GLU A 207 3.35 3.74 -8.87
C GLU A 207 4.17 2.78 -9.73
N ARG A 208 3.52 2.07 -10.67
CA ARG A 208 4.22 1.20 -11.61
C ARG A 208 5.19 2.00 -12.47
N ARG A 209 4.77 3.16 -12.98
CA ARG A 209 5.64 4.04 -13.76
C ARG A 209 6.79 4.60 -12.94
N ALA A 210 6.51 5.10 -11.74
CA ALA A 210 7.53 5.62 -10.84
C ALA A 210 8.59 4.55 -10.49
N SER A 211 8.14 3.33 -10.22
CA SER A 211 9.02 2.20 -9.92
C SER A 211 9.86 1.79 -11.15
N SER A 212 9.25 1.71 -12.33
CA SER A 212 9.95 1.32 -13.55
C SER A 212 11.02 2.34 -13.98
N LEU A 213 10.76 3.61 -13.79
CA LEU A 213 11.68 4.71 -14.07
C LEU A 213 12.68 4.92 -12.93
N ARG A 214 12.53 4.23 -11.80
CA ARG A 214 13.33 4.43 -10.58
C ARG A 214 13.41 5.90 -10.19
N LEU A 215 12.25 6.58 -10.24
CA LEU A 215 12.18 8.00 -9.93
C LEU A 215 12.68 8.26 -8.50
N ASP A 216 13.50 9.31 -8.38
CA ASP A 216 13.83 9.84 -7.06
C ASP A 216 12.52 10.28 -6.35
N PRO A 217 12.35 10.01 -5.05
CA PRO A 217 11.18 10.44 -4.31
C PRO A 217 10.84 11.92 -4.45
N ALA A 218 11.84 12.79 -4.61
CA ALA A 218 11.65 14.21 -4.83
C ALA A 218 11.04 14.55 -6.22
N LEU A 219 11.10 13.63 -7.19
CA LEU A 219 10.56 13.83 -8.53
C LEU A 219 9.17 13.21 -8.72
N ARG A 220 8.67 12.46 -7.76
CA ARG A 220 7.36 11.79 -7.87
C ARG A 220 6.20 12.77 -8.00
N PHE A 221 6.34 13.98 -7.49
CA PHE A 221 5.33 15.03 -7.60
C PHE A 221 5.09 15.47 -9.06
N THR A 222 6.07 15.27 -9.93
CA THR A 222 6.02 15.67 -11.35
C THR A 222 5.66 14.52 -12.29
N ALA A 223 5.49 13.31 -11.79
CA ALA A 223 5.14 12.12 -12.56
C ALA A 223 3.64 11.96 -12.75
#